data_66c601b344ff9de9db6760e6563c65b1
#
_entry.id   66c601b344ff9de9db6760e6563c65b1
#
_cell.length_a   1.000
_cell.length_b   1.000
_cell.length_c   1.000
_cell.angle_alpha   90.00
_cell.angle_beta   90.00
_cell.angle_gamma   90.00
#
_symmetry.space_group_name_H-M   'P 1'
#
loop_
_entity.id
_entity.type
_entity.pdbx_description
1 polymer ?
#
loop_
_entity_poly.entity_id
_entity_poly.type
_entity_poly.pdbx_seq_one_letter_code
_entity_poly.pdbx_strand_id
1 'polypeptide(L)'
;MNYIIIDSGTSSTKAFLFNSDGVVLHSQKIKHALFRPKQYHVESDALVILETCKSLFEKMVIASGDMPVHSSGLAIQRSTFLFWEKESCTPVTPALSWQDSRAYAIVEEFSTQSEQLWQITGTPLGAHFGGPKFLHMIRENPQLKNRVKNGELYFGPLSAFLSQAMTGTAGVEESIACRSLLYDIHRGDWSDFALNLFGVSPQCLPPLVPVKYDFGYMLDSKIPLAVVIGDQQAALIGQAGLKLGSIATNFGTSGSVQFNAGQNPTIVNGLISSVLYSNENIKYFMVEGTINACNSLFYHLEEELGIPHDKMEWDYRASKTETDGIFIPGFNGLAAPYWMPGFNDVYIDLDKRSDEDEIVRAGMESIGFLVSDILECLEPIMSSKPSLLTAAGGGSRSPLLQFIADLTGISVGHSTMKDRTAYGIFRLLNPTYQSDSSKSIDQIFSPILSQKINEKKLKWRNAIQDNIKL
;
A
#
# COMPACT_ATOMS: atom_id res chain seq x y z
N MET A 1 -12.11 -22.30 17.70
CA MET A 1 -12.10 -22.18 16.23
C MET A 1 -10.84 -21.48 15.81
N ASN A 2 -10.25 -21.88 14.68
CA ASN A 2 -9.02 -21.28 14.14
C ASN A 2 -9.31 -20.59 12.80
N TYR A 3 -8.41 -19.70 12.39
CA TYR A 3 -8.47 -18.96 11.14
C TYR A 3 -7.10 -19.01 10.49
N ILE A 4 -7.06 -19.23 9.17
CA ILE A 4 -5.81 -19.21 8.41
C ILE A 4 -5.73 -17.92 7.59
N ILE A 5 -4.64 -17.19 7.74
CA ILE A 5 -4.39 -15.97 6.99
C ILE A 5 -3.10 -16.13 6.18
N ILE A 6 -3.16 -15.80 4.90
CA ILE A 6 -2.00 -15.71 4.01
C ILE A 6 -1.77 -14.25 3.66
N ASP A 7 -0.56 -13.76 3.84
CA ASP A 7 -0.10 -12.42 3.47
C ASP A 7 1.01 -12.55 2.42
N SER A 8 0.64 -12.37 1.15
CA SER A 8 1.56 -12.47 0.02
C SER A 8 2.07 -11.10 -0.42
N GLY A 9 3.16 -10.69 0.18
CA GLY A 9 3.85 -9.44 -0.14
C GLY A 9 4.82 -9.58 -1.31
N THR A 10 5.62 -8.53 -1.54
CA THR A 10 6.49 -8.40 -2.72
C THR A 10 7.66 -9.39 -2.75
N SER A 11 8.29 -9.66 -1.62
CA SER A 11 9.51 -10.49 -1.53
C SER A 11 9.33 -11.74 -0.68
N SER A 12 8.14 -11.93 -0.12
CA SER A 12 7.84 -13.10 0.71
C SER A 12 6.35 -13.25 0.91
N THR A 13 5.93 -14.48 1.10
CA THR A 13 4.60 -14.83 1.61
C THR A 13 4.73 -15.33 3.03
N LYS A 14 3.82 -14.88 3.90
CA LYS A 14 3.67 -15.35 5.27
C LYS A 14 2.32 -16.03 5.43
N ALA A 15 2.23 -17.01 6.30
CA ALA A 15 0.95 -17.54 6.75
C ALA A 15 0.88 -17.57 8.27
N PHE A 16 -0.33 -17.43 8.78
CA PHE A 16 -0.62 -17.37 10.20
C PHE A 16 -1.83 -18.24 10.52
N LEU A 17 -1.75 -18.93 11.65
CA LEU A 17 -2.88 -19.61 12.27
C LEU A 17 -3.29 -18.81 13.51
N PHE A 18 -4.48 -18.23 13.51
CA PHE A 18 -5.05 -17.52 14.65
C PHE A 18 -6.09 -18.38 15.35
N ASN A 19 -6.19 -18.26 16.68
CA ASN A 19 -7.38 -18.73 17.40
C ASN A 19 -8.47 -17.63 17.43
N SER A 20 -9.65 -17.96 17.99
CA SER A 20 -10.78 -17.02 18.12
C SER A 20 -10.46 -15.78 18.96
N ASP A 21 -9.46 -15.83 19.83
CA ASP A 21 -9.07 -14.74 20.72
C ASP A 21 -8.01 -13.83 20.10
N GLY A 22 -7.66 -14.05 18.80
CA GLY A 22 -6.70 -13.27 18.07
C GLY A 22 -5.23 -13.58 18.41
N VAL A 23 -4.99 -14.70 19.07
CA VAL A 23 -3.61 -15.16 19.35
C VAL A 23 -3.07 -15.93 18.15
N VAL A 24 -1.87 -15.57 17.70
CA VAL A 24 -1.15 -16.32 16.67
C VAL A 24 -0.62 -17.62 17.28
N LEU A 25 -1.18 -18.76 16.88
CA LEU A 25 -0.78 -20.08 17.31
C LEU A 25 0.44 -20.59 16.55
N HIS A 26 0.51 -20.28 15.25
CA HIS A 26 1.62 -20.66 14.38
C HIS A 26 1.80 -19.61 13.28
N SER A 27 3.03 -19.42 12.85
CA SER A 27 3.33 -18.59 11.68
C SER A 27 4.54 -19.09 10.93
N GLN A 28 4.55 -18.91 9.62
CA GLN A 28 5.68 -19.25 8.77
C GLN A 28 5.83 -18.25 7.63
N LYS A 29 7.08 -18.04 7.19
CA LYS A 29 7.44 -17.14 6.10
C LYS A 29 8.32 -17.88 5.09
N ILE A 30 8.02 -17.69 3.80
CA ILE A 30 8.84 -18.14 2.69
C ILE A 30 9.17 -16.93 1.82
N LYS A 31 10.45 -16.74 1.48
CA LYS A 31 10.90 -15.67 0.57
C LYS A 31 10.74 -16.14 -0.87
N HIS A 32 10.46 -15.19 -1.77
CA HIS A 32 10.51 -15.40 -3.21
C HIS A 32 11.24 -14.25 -3.90
N ALA A 33 11.73 -14.49 -5.11
CA ALA A 33 12.57 -13.56 -5.84
C ALA A 33 11.74 -12.58 -6.67
N LEU A 34 12.29 -11.36 -6.84
CA LEU A 34 11.92 -10.44 -7.90
C LEU A 34 13.01 -10.50 -8.99
N PHE A 35 12.59 -10.49 -10.24
CA PHE A 35 13.45 -10.47 -11.40
C PHE A 35 13.46 -9.06 -12.02
N ARG A 36 14.62 -8.61 -12.46
CA ARG A 36 14.81 -7.30 -13.11
C ARG A 36 15.50 -7.51 -14.46
N PRO A 37 14.81 -8.08 -15.48
CA PRO A 37 15.42 -8.49 -16.74
C PRO A 37 15.93 -7.30 -17.56
N LYS A 38 15.34 -6.11 -17.39
CA LYS A 38 15.70 -4.86 -18.08
C LYS A 38 15.42 -3.67 -17.17
N GLN A 39 15.90 -2.49 -17.56
CA GLN A 39 15.50 -1.23 -16.94
C GLN A 39 13.96 -1.09 -16.95
N TYR A 40 13.38 -0.60 -15.87
CA TYR A 40 11.94 -0.45 -15.64
C TYR A 40 11.13 -1.76 -15.54
N HIS A 41 11.74 -2.91 -15.75
CA HIS A 41 11.06 -4.20 -15.65
C HIS A 41 11.27 -4.81 -14.26
N VAL A 42 10.17 -5.13 -13.59
CA VAL A 42 10.18 -5.85 -12.30
C VAL A 42 9.11 -6.92 -12.31
N GLU A 43 9.52 -8.17 -12.26
CA GLU A 43 8.68 -9.34 -12.49
C GLU A 43 8.75 -10.32 -11.33
N SER A 44 7.67 -11.06 -11.13
CA SER A 44 7.60 -12.21 -10.24
C SER A 44 7.09 -13.43 -11.00
N ASP A 45 7.51 -14.61 -10.56
CA ASP A 45 6.95 -15.86 -11.04
C ASP A 45 5.66 -16.16 -10.23
N ALA A 46 4.52 -16.11 -10.94
CA ALA A 46 3.20 -16.32 -10.33
C ALA A 46 3.03 -17.78 -9.84
N LEU A 47 3.66 -18.77 -10.51
CA LEU A 47 3.60 -20.17 -10.07
C LEU A 47 4.41 -20.39 -8.80
N VAL A 48 5.58 -19.76 -8.66
CA VAL A 48 6.37 -19.83 -7.41
C VAL A 48 5.58 -19.21 -6.24
N ILE A 49 4.89 -18.09 -6.47
CA ILE A 49 4.03 -17.48 -5.44
C ILE A 49 2.86 -18.42 -5.11
N LEU A 50 2.20 -18.99 -6.10
CA LEU A 50 1.10 -19.93 -5.90
C LEU A 50 1.52 -21.15 -5.08
N GLU A 51 2.60 -21.82 -5.46
CA GLU A 51 3.11 -22.99 -4.73
C GLU A 51 3.53 -22.63 -3.29
N THR A 52 4.07 -21.41 -3.11
CA THR A 52 4.36 -20.88 -1.78
C THR A 52 3.09 -20.73 -0.94
N CYS A 53 2.03 -20.15 -1.53
CA CYS A 53 0.73 -20.00 -0.84
C CYS A 53 0.12 -21.35 -0.47
N LYS A 54 0.13 -22.32 -1.39
CA LYS A 54 -0.36 -23.70 -1.17
C LYS A 54 0.40 -24.38 -0.02
N SER A 55 1.73 -24.41 -0.11
CA SER A 55 2.59 -25.03 0.91
C SER A 55 2.37 -24.40 2.30
N LEU A 56 2.25 -23.07 2.37
CA LEU A 56 2.00 -22.40 3.63
C LEU A 56 0.60 -22.66 4.18
N PHE A 57 -0.42 -22.72 3.31
CA PHE A 57 -1.78 -23.09 3.73
C PHE A 57 -1.81 -24.50 4.32
N GLU A 58 -1.25 -25.49 3.65
CA GLU A 58 -1.17 -26.89 4.13
C GLU A 58 -0.48 -27.00 5.48
N LYS A 59 0.62 -26.24 5.69
CA LYS A 59 1.33 -26.21 6.95
C LYS A 59 0.48 -25.62 8.08
N MET A 60 -0.34 -24.60 7.80
CA MET A 60 -1.27 -24.04 8.80
C MET A 60 -2.40 -25.02 9.12
N VAL A 61 -2.89 -25.78 8.13
CA VAL A 61 -3.87 -26.86 8.36
C VAL A 61 -3.27 -27.93 9.26
N ILE A 62 -2.05 -28.39 8.98
CA ILE A 62 -1.35 -29.37 9.83
C ILE A 62 -1.16 -28.82 11.26
N ALA A 63 -0.74 -27.55 11.38
CA ALA A 63 -0.53 -26.91 12.68
C ALA A 63 -1.81 -26.71 13.48
N SER A 64 -2.99 -26.71 12.84
CA SER A 64 -4.28 -26.62 13.55
C SER A 64 -4.63 -27.91 14.31
N GLY A 65 -4.03 -29.04 13.96
CA GLY A 65 -4.31 -30.35 14.55
C GLY A 65 -5.80 -30.71 14.49
N ASP A 66 -6.37 -31.13 15.59
CA ASP A 66 -7.80 -31.49 15.70
C ASP A 66 -8.73 -30.27 15.83
N MET A 67 -8.17 -29.06 15.97
CA MET A 67 -8.98 -27.85 16.09
C MET A 67 -9.51 -27.41 14.72
N PRO A 68 -10.84 -27.25 14.57
CA PRO A 68 -11.42 -26.89 13.28
C PRO A 68 -10.99 -25.48 12.84
N VAL A 69 -10.62 -25.37 11.57
CA VAL A 69 -10.39 -24.08 10.90
C VAL A 69 -11.72 -23.60 10.33
N HIS A 70 -12.16 -22.43 10.77
CA HIS A 70 -13.46 -21.86 10.39
C HIS A 70 -13.44 -21.28 8.97
N SER A 71 -12.40 -20.51 8.65
CA SER A 71 -12.24 -19.86 7.34
C SER A 71 -10.82 -19.37 7.14
N SER A 72 -10.54 -18.96 5.90
CA SER A 72 -9.26 -18.39 5.51
C SER A 72 -9.43 -17.03 4.83
N GLY A 73 -8.33 -16.29 4.78
CA GLY A 73 -8.24 -15.01 4.08
C GLY A 73 -6.86 -14.78 3.48
N LEU A 74 -6.83 -13.96 2.44
CA LEU A 74 -5.66 -13.68 1.62
C LEU A 74 -5.45 -12.18 1.50
N ALA A 75 -4.31 -11.67 1.98
CA ALA A 75 -3.82 -10.34 1.63
C ALA A 75 -2.82 -10.44 0.49
N ILE A 76 -2.84 -9.47 -0.41
CA ILE A 76 -1.97 -9.46 -1.58
C ILE A 76 -1.36 -8.08 -1.78
N GLN A 77 -0.09 -8.07 -2.22
CA GLN A 77 0.53 -6.87 -2.77
C GLN A 77 -0.31 -6.30 -3.91
N ARG A 78 -0.57 -5.00 -3.87
CA ARG A 78 -1.42 -4.32 -4.86
C ARG A 78 -0.65 -4.07 -6.17
N SER A 79 -1.36 -3.76 -7.25
CA SER A 79 -0.81 -3.34 -8.55
C SER A 79 0.14 -4.35 -9.23
N THR A 80 0.04 -5.62 -8.88
CA THR A 80 0.76 -6.71 -9.55
C THR A 80 -0.20 -7.43 -10.48
N PHE A 81 0.07 -7.42 -11.80
CA PHE A 81 -0.84 -7.88 -12.84
C PHE A 81 -0.19 -8.88 -13.78
N LEU A 82 -1.00 -9.81 -14.32
CA LEU A 82 -0.56 -10.82 -15.28
C LEU A 82 -1.71 -11.24 -16.22
N PHE A 83 -1.35 -12.00 -17.26
CA PHE A 83 -2.29 -12.75 -18.07
C PHE A 83 -2.20 -14.24 -17.74
N TRP A 84 -3.36 -14.93 -17.71
CA TRP A 84 -3.43 -16.38 -17.55
C TRP A 84 -4.60 -16.98 -18.34
N GLU A 85 -4.53 -18.27 -18.63
CA GLU A 85 -5.60 -19.01 -19.30
C GLU A 85 -6.81 -19.18 -18.38
N LYS A 86 -7.99 -18.93 -18.91
CA LYS A 86 -9.25 -18.99 -18.13
C LYS A 86 -9.55 -20.39 -17.60
N GLU A 87 -9.35 -21.42 -18.46
CA GLU A 87 -9.73 -22.79 -18.16
C GLU A 87 -8.68 -23.49 -17.32
N SER A 88 -7.42 -23.45 -17.75
CA SER A 88 -6.33 -24.14 -17.08
C SER A 88 -5.73 -23.41 -15.90
N CYS A 89 -6.06 -22.12 -15.72
CA CYS A 89 -5.43 -21.23 -14.76
C CYS A 89 -3.89 -21.20 -14.87
N THR A 90 -3.36 -21.30 -16.10
CA THR A 90 -1.92 -21.29 -16.36
C THR A 90 -1.46 -19.88 -16.71
N PRO A 91 -0.48 -19.29 -16.00
CA PRO A 91 0.08 -17.98 -16.36
C PRO A 91 0.71 -18.04 -17.75
N VAL A 92 0.42 -17.04 -18.59
CA VAL A 92 1.02 -16.89 -19.92
C VAL A 92 2.02 -15.73 -19.99
N THR A 93 2.12 -14.97 -18.92
CA THR A 93 3.11 -13.89 -18.72
C THR A 93 3.66 -13.93 -17.30
N PRO A 94 4.85 -13.35 -17.04
CA PRO A 94 5.24 -13.03 -15.68
C PRO A 94 4.20 -12.13 -14.99
N ALA A 95 4.15 -12.17 -13.67
CA ALA A 95 3.41 -11.19 -12.88
C ALA A 95 4.22 -9.90 -12.80
N LEU A 96 3.74 -8.84 -13.47
CA LEU A 96 4.39 -7.52 -13.46
C LEU A 96 4.15 -6.86 -12.10
N SER A 97 5.22 -6.76 -11.30
CA SER A 97 5.19 -6.19 -9.95
C SER A 97 4.65 -4.75 -9.94
N TRP A 98 4.18 -4.30 -8.80
CA TRP A 98 3.84 -2.88 -8.58
C TRP A 98 5.05 -1.93 -8.77
N GLN A 99 6.28 -2.44 -8.68
CA GLN A 99 7.50 -1.69 -8.96
C GLN A 99 7.80 -1.57 -10.46
N ASP A 100 7.10 -2.34 -11.30
CA ASP A 100 7.30 -2.33 -12.75
C ASP A 100 6.73 -1.06 -13.37
N SER A 101 7.58 -0.32 -14.07
CA SER A 101 7.23 0.94 -14.71
C SER A 101 7.46 0.93 -16.23
N ARG A 102 7.53 -0.27 -16.86
CA ARG A 102 7.74 -0.41 -18.31
C ARG A 102 6.70 0.32 -19.18
N ALA A 103 5.53 0.57 -18.63
CA ALA A 103 4.45 1.27 -19.32
C ALA A 103 4.55 2.80 -19.26
N TYR A 104 5.73 3.38 -18.92
CA TYR A 104 5.93 4.83 -18.79
C TYR A 104 5.55 5.60 -20.06
N ALA A 105 5.87 5.08 -21.25
CA ALA A 105 5.51 5.72 -22.52
C ALA A 105 3.97 5.82 -22.73
N ILE A 106 3.21 4.86 -22.19
CA ILE A 106 1.74 4.93 -22.18
C ILE A 106 1.24 6.07 -21.28
N VAL A 107 1.90 6.30 -20.14
CA VAL A 107 1.58 7.41 -19.23
C VAL A 107 1.83 8.75 -19.90
N GLU A 108 2.93 8.90 -20.62
CA GLU A 108 3.22 10.12 -21.41
C GLU A 108 2.20 10.34 -22.50
N GLU A 109 1.83 9.29 -23.27
CA GLU A 109 0.85 9.32 -24.34
C GLU A 109 -0.54 9.79 -23.83
N PHE A 110 -0.94 9.34 -22.64
CA PHE A 110 -2.26 9.65 -22.07
C PHE A 110 -2.23 10.71 -20.96
N SER A 111 -1.18 11.52 -20.89
CA SER A 111 -1.03 12.55 -19.86
C SER A 111 -2.21 13.54 -19.81
N THR A 112 -2.77 13.88 -20.95
CA THR A 112 -3.96 14.78 -21.04
C THR A 112 -5.24 14.19 -20.47
N GLN A 113 -5.34 12.87 -20.29
CA GLN A 113 -6.47 12.18 -19.68
C GLN A 113 -6.27 11.90 -18.18
N SER A 114 -5.14 12.29 -17.62
CA SER A 114 -4.77 11.97 -16.23
C SER A 114 -5.79 12.46 -15.22
N GLU A 115 -6.25 13.71 -15.33
CA GLU A 115 -7.25 14.28 -14.44
C GLU A 115 -8.58 13.54 -14.53
N GLN A 116 -9.07 13.28 -15.75
CA GLN A 116 -10.33 12.56 -15.95
C GLN A 116 -10.26 11.14 -15.38
N LEU A 117 -9.16 10.43 -15.62
CA LEU A 117 -8.93 9.10 -15.03
C LEU A 117 -8.96 9.17 -13.51
N TRP A 118 -8.29 10.17 -12.92
CA TRP A 118 -8.24 10.32 -11.46
C TRP A 118 -9.63 10.55 -10.88
N GLN A 119 -10.41 11.43 -11.47
CA GLN A 119 -11.79 11.69 -11.04
C GLN A 119 -12.69 10.45 -11.13
N ILE A 120 -12.49 9.57 -12.12
CA ILE A 120 -13.27 8.34 -12.28
C ILE A 120 -12.77 7.24 -11.34
N THR A 121 -11.46 7.03 -11.28
CA THR A 121 -10.87 5.83 -10.65
C THR A 121 -10.37 6.05 -9.21
N GLY A 122 -10.30 7.31 -8.78
CA GLY A 122 -9.67 7.68 -7.50
C GLY A 122 -8.13 7.56 -7.49
N THR A 123 -7.52 7.28 -8.64
CA THR A 123 -6.09 6.94 -8.75
C THR A 123 -5.46 7.74 -9.88
N PRO A 124 -4.35 8.46 -9.65
CA PRO A 124 -3.66 9.20 -10.70
C PRO A 124 -3.07 8.26 -11.75
N LEU A 125 -2.93 8.74 -13.00
CA LEU A 125 -2.30 7.96 -14.06
C LEU A 125 -0.86 7.61 -13.70
N GLY A 126 -0.50 6.33 -13.80
CA GLY A 126 0.84 5.83 -13.45
C GLY A 126 1.16 4.49 -14.12
N ALA A 127 2.42 4.32 -14.48
CA ALA A 127 2.91 3.16 -15.26
C ALA A 127 2.76 1.81 -14.53
N HIS A 128 2.72 1.84 -13.22
CA HIS A 128 2.65 0.64 -12.39
C HIS A 128 1.23 0.08 -12.22
N PHE A 129 0.19 0.76 -12.74
CA PHE A 129 -1.19 0.30 -12.66
C PHE A 129 -1.59 -0.63 -13.82
N GLY A 130 -2.73 -1.30 -13.68
CA GLY A 130 -3.17 -2.38 -14.58
C GLY A 130 -3.43 -1.94 -16.02
N GLY A 131 -4.18 -0.87 -16.26
CA GLY A 131 -4.52 -0.40 -17.61
C GLY A 131 -3.30 -0.10 -18.49
N PRO A 132 -2.35 0.74 -18.05
CA PRO A 132 -1.09 0.96 -18.76
C PRO A 132 -0.29 -0.32 -18.99
N LYS A 133 -0.19 -1.22 -17.99
CA LYS A 133 0.49 -2.51 -18.16
C LYS A 133 -0.19 -3.38 -19.21
N PHE A 134 -1.52 -3.46 -19.18
CA PHE A 134 -2.30 -4.18 -20.19
C PHE A 134 -1.95 -3.70 -21.60
N LEU A 135 -2.08 -2.40 -21.85
CA LEU A 135 -1.86 -1.83 -23.17
C LEU A 135 -0.42 -2.03 -23.65
N HIS A 136 0.57 -1.85 -22.76
CA HIS A 136 1.97 -2.12 -23.07
C HIS A 136 2.17 -3.58 -23.51
N MET A 137 1.69 -4.55 -22.71
CA MET A 137 1.87 -5.97 -23.00
C MET A 137 1.20 -6.40 -24.31
N ILE A 138 0.01 -5.86 -24.61
CA ILE A 138 -0.72 -6.14 -25.86
C ILE A 138 -0.03 -5.52 -27.08
N ARG A 139 0.59 -4.35 -26.93
CA ARG A 139 1.36 -3.70 -28.03
C ARG A 139 2.63 -4.49 -28.35
N GLU A 140 3.33 -4.97 -27.33
CA GLU A 140 4.59 -5.69 -27.49
C GLU A 140 4.42 -7.16 -27.92
N ASN A 141 3.22 -7.75 -27.76
CA ASN A 141 2.98 -9.16 -28.05
C ASN A 141 1.72 -9.41 -28.89
N PRO A 142 1.87 -9.50 -30.25
CA PRO A 142 0.73 -9.76 -31.14
C PRO A 142 0.02 -11.10 -30.89
N GLN A 143 0.75 -12.12 -30.40
CA GLN A 143 0.14 -13.42 -30.08
C GLN A 143 -0.76 -13.29 -28.83
N LEU A 144 -0.31 -12.57 -27.81
CA LEU A 144 -1.10 -12.27 -26.63
C LEU A 144 -2.38 -11.50 -27.00
N LYS A 145 -2.24 -10.50 -27.86
CA LYS A 145 -3.38 -9.73 -28.41
C LYS A 145 -4.42 -10.62 -29.08
N ASN A 146 -3.99 -11.58 -29.90
CA ASN A 146 -4.91 -12.48 -30.58
C ASN A 146 -5.62 -13.42 -29.58
N ARG A 147 -4.92 -13.97 -28.60
CA ARG A 147 -5.51 -14.81 -27.57
C ARG A 147 -6.53 -14.08 -26.69
N VAL A 148 -6.24 -12.81 -26.35
CA VAL A 148 -7.21 -11.92 -25.64
C VAL A 148 -8.45 -11.72 -26.50
N LYS A 149 -8.30 -11.43 -27.80
CA LYS A 149 -9.42 -11.25 -28.74
C LYS A 149 -10.27 -12.51 -28.88
N ASN A 150 -9.65 -13.68 -28.80
CA ASN A 150 -10.35 -14.98 -28.86
C ASN A 150 -11.08 -15.31 -27.54
N GLY A 151 -10.90 -14.50 -26.48
CA GLY A 151 -11.53 -14.75 -25.19
C GLY A 151 -10.87 -15.85 -24.33
N GLU A 152 -9.66 -16.30 -24.70
CA GLU A 152 -8.94 -17.41 -24.04
C GLU A 152 -8.35 -17.00 -22.67
N LEU A 153 -8.03 -15.72 -22.50
CA LEU A 153 -7.25 -15.22 -21.39
C LEU A 153 -8.04 -14.32 -20.44
N TYR A 154 -7.69 -14.43 -19.17
CA TYR A 154 -7.91 -13.35 -18.22
C TYR A 154 -6.68 -12.45 -18.14
N PHE A 155 -6.96 -11.14 -17.95
CA PHE A 155 -6.01 -10.16 -17.43
C PHE A 155 -6.51 -9.67 -16.09
N GLY A 156 -5.67 -9.71 -15.07
CA GLY A 156 -6.08 -9.28 -13.74
C GLY A 156 -4.93 -9.18 -12.75
N PRO A 157 -5.26 -8.79 -11.52
CA PRO A 157 -4.30 -8.75 -10.44
C PRO A 157 -3.92 -10.17 -10.00
N LEU A 158 -2.74 -10.28 -9.38
CA LEU A 158 -2.23 -11.52 -8.81
C LEU A 158 -3.24 -12.17 -7.84
N SER A 159 -4.05 -11.36 -7.12
CA SER A 159 -5.10 -11.87 -6.24
C SER A 159 -6.15 -12.72 -6.95
N ALA A 160 -6.60 -12.28 -8.13
CA ALA A 160 -7.61 -12.99 -8.91
C ALA A 160 -7.05 -14.31 -9.49
N PHE A 161 -5.80 -14.30 -9.92
CA PHE A 161 -5.11 -15.53 -10.32
C PHE A 161 -4.98 -16.53 -9.17
N LEU A 162 -4.51 -16.06 -8.00
CA LEU A 162 -4.34 -16.92 -6.82
C LEU A 162 -5.68 -17.44 -6.29
N SER A 163 -6.73 -16.62 -6.24
CA SER A 163 -8.05 -17.08 -5.82
C SER A 163 -8.57 -18.17 -6.75
N GLN A 164 -8.48 -18.00 -8.08
CA GLN A 164 -8.88 -19.03 -9.04
C GLN A 164 -8.05 -20.31 -8.88
N ALA A 165 -6.73 -20.20 -8.78
CA ALA A 165 -5.83 -21.35 -8.69
C ALA A 165 -6.02 -22.15 -7.39
N MET A 166 -6.46 -21.49 -6.32
CA MET A 166 -6.62 -22.13 -4.99
C MET A 166 -8.05 -22.57 -4.69
N THR A 167 -9.05 -22.02 -5.39
CA THR A 167 -10.47 -22.30 -5.09
C THR A 167 -11.32 -22.68 -6.30
N GLY A 168 -10.80 -22.48 -7.52
CA GLY A 168 -11.55 -22.60 -8.76
C GLY A 168 -12.35 -21.36 -9.15
N THR A 169 -12.46 -20.35 -8.28
CA THR A 169 -13.26 -19.13 -8.53
C THR A 169 -12.36 -17.93 -8.85
N ALA A 170 -12.46 -17.45 -10.08
CA ALA A 170 -11.82 -16.20 -10.49
C ALA A 170 -12.64 -15.00 -9.99
N GLY A 171 -12.03 -14.08 -9.26
CA GLY A 171 -12.68 -12.85 -8.82
C GLY A 171 -11.67 -11.73 -8.57
N VAL A 172 -11.93 -10.55 -9.12
CA VAL A 172 -11.17 -9.33 -8.77
C VAL A 172 -11.92 -8.62 -7.67
N GLU A 173 -11.37 -8.64 -6.48
CA GLU A 173 -12.00 -7.93 -5.38
C GLU A 173 -11.75 -6.41 -5.47
N GLU A 174 -12.73 -5.62 -5.00
CA GLU A 174 -12.81 -4.19 -5.28
C GLU A 174 -11.63 -3.38 -4.74
N SER A 175 -10.99 -3.78 -3.63
CA SER A 175 -9.86 -3.02 -3.06
C SER A 175 -8.62 -3.04 -3.96
N ILE A 176 -8.42 -4.14 -4.70
CA ILE A 176 -7.34 -4.26 -5.69
C ILE A 176 -7.80 -3.81 -7.08
N ALA A 177 -9.08 -3.98 -7.44
CA ALA A 177 -9.64 -3.45 -8.68
C ALA A 177 -9.35 -1.94 -8.83
N CYS A 178 -9.41 -1.17 -7.75
CA CYS A 178 -9.04 0.26 -7.72
C CYS A 178 -7.59 0.53 -8.18
N ARG A 179 -6.71 -0.47 -8.14
CA ARG A 179 -5.30 -0.35 -8.56
C ARG A 179 -5.08 -0.75 -10.02
N SER A 180 -6.17 -0.99 -10.75
CA SER A 180 -6.09 -1.29 -12.19
C SER A 180 -6.11 -0.04 -13.08
N LEU A 181 -6.58 1.12 -12.61
CA LEU A 181 -7.02 2.27 -13.43
C LEU A 181 -8.17 1.92 -14.38
N LEU A 182 -8.91 0.84 -14.12
CA LEU A 182 -10.05 0.40 -14.92
C LEU A 182 -11.37 0.45 -14.15
N TYR A 183 -11.30 0.58 -12.82
CA TYR A 183 -12.46 0.56 -11.92
C TYR A 183 -12.99 1.97 -11.68
N ASP A 184 -14.28 2.16 -11.90
CA ASP A 184 -15.00 3.40 -11.56
C ASP A 184 -15.40 3.33 -10.07
N ILE A 185 -14.75 4.15 -9.25
CA ILE A 185 -14.97 4.15 -7.80
C ILE A 185 -16.36 4.62 -7.39
N HIS A 186 -17.03 5.42 -8.23
CA HIS A 186 -18.36 5.96 -7.97
C HIS A 186 -19.47 4.97 -8.35
N ARG A 187 -19.31 4.27 -9.49
CA ARG A 187 -20.24 3.24 -9.95
C ARG A 187 -20.06 1.90 -9.25
N GLY A 188 -18.86 1.62 -8.79
CA GLY A 188 -18.52 0.30 -8.24
C GLY A 188 -18.43 -0.79 -9.32
N ASP A 189 -18.02 -0.42 -10.54
CA ASP A 189 -17.93 -1.29 -11.70
C ASP A 189 -16.74 -0.88 -12.59
N TRP A 190 -16.47 -1.64 -13.63
CA TRP A 190 -15.48 -1.27 -14.63
C TRP A 190 -15.88 0.02 -15.37
N SER A 191 -14.93 0.92 -15.58
CA SER A 191 -15.13 2.20 -16.26
C SER A 191 -15.09 2.03 -17.78
N ASP A 192 -16.19 2.30 -18.46
CA ASP A 192 -16.24 2.29 -19.93
C ASP A 192 -15.19 3.22 -20.55
N PHE A 193 -14.98 4.40 -19.93
CA PHE A 193 -13.96 5.34 -20.36
C PHE A 193 -12.55 4.73 -20.29
N ALA A 194 -12.20 4.16 -19.15
CA ALA A 194 -10.85 3.60 -18.92
C ALA A 194 -10.63 2.33 -19.75
N LEU A 195 -11.65 1.47 -19.87
CA LEU A 195 -11.59 0.29 -20.72
C LEU A 195 -11.33 0.66 -22.19
N ASN A 196 -12.04 1.65 -22.72
CA ASN A 196 -11.83 2.14 -24.07
C ASN A 196 -10.46 2.79 -24.25
N LEU A 197 -10.02 3.60 -23.29
CA LEU A 197 -8.72 4.29 -23.32
C LEU A 197 -7.55 3.30 -23.43
N PHE A 198 -7.56 2.25 -22.63
CA PHE A 198 -6.50 1.23 -22.62
C PHE A 198 -6.78 0.05 -23.58
N GLY A 199 -7.91 0.06 -24.29
CA GLY A 199 -8.28 -1.01 -25.21
C GLY A 199 -8.57 -2.35 -24.54
N VAL A 200 -9.06 -2.34 -23.31
CA VAL A 200 -9.36 -3.54 -22.51
C VAL A 200 -10.77 -4.03 -22.84
N SER A 201 -10.90 -5.28 -23.29
CA SER A 201 -12.22 -5.92 -23.43
C SER A 201 -12.71 -6.39 -22.05
N PRO A 202 -13.96 -6.06 -21.65
CA PRO A 202 -14.51 -6.58 -20.39
C PRO A 202 -14.46 -8.10 -20.28
N GLN A 203 -14.52 -8.81 -21.41
CA GLN A 203 -14.46 -10.27 -21.45
C GLN A 203 -13.12 -10.84 -20.96
N CYS A 204 -12.03 -10.07 -21.03
CA CYS A 204 -10.73 -10.53 -20.50
C CYS A 204 -10.52 -10.20 -19.03
N LEU A 205 -11.46 -9.56 -18.37
CA LEU A 205 -11.39 -9.29 -16.94
C LEU A 205 -12.15 -10.37 -16.16
N PRO A 206 -11.61 -10.88 -15.06
CA PRO A 206 -12.40 -11.69 -14.14
C PRO A 206 -13.56 -10.87 -13.55
N PRO A 207 -14.63 -11.52 -13.06
CA PRO A 207 -15.75 -10.82 -12.41
C PRO A 207 -15.31 -9.95 -11.24
N LEU A 208 -15.91 -8.77 -11.09
CA LEU A 208 -15.75 -7.97 -9.88
C LEU A 208 -16.52 -8.61 -8.73
N VAL A 209 -15.90 -8.68 -7.57
CA VAL A 209 -16.50 -9.23 -6.36
C VAL A 209 -16.16 -8.35 -5.14
N PRO A 210 -16.96 -8.39 -4.07
CA PRO A 210 -16.62 -7.73 -2.81
C PRO A 210 -15.34 -8.30 -2.19
N VAL A 211 -14.71 -7.53 -1.28
CA VAL A 211 -13.57 -7.99 -0.46
C VAL A 211 -13.94 -9.22 0.38
N LYS A 212 -15.11 -9.21 1.01
CA LYS A 212 -15.67 -10.38 1.69
C LYS A 212 -16.68 -11.04 0.76
N TYR A 213 -16.28 -12.20 0.24
CA TYR A 213 -17.02 -12.94 -0.79
C TYR A 213 -16.82 -14.45 -0.58
N ASP A 214 -17.73 -15.26 -1.06
CA ASP A 214 -17.56 -16.71 -1.11
C ASP A 214 -16.74 -17.10 -2.34
N PHE A 215 -15.43 -17.17 -2.16
CA PHE A 215 -14.50 -17.62 -3.22
C PHE A 215 -14.50 -19.15 -3.40
N GLY A 216 -15.20 -19.90 -2.55
CA GLY A 216 -15.16 -21.36 -2.51
C GLY A 216 -14.16 -21.92 -1.51
N TYR A 217 -13.91 -23.20 -1.59
CA TYR A 217 -13.01 -23.91 -0.67
C TYR A 217 -11.57 -23.91 -1.14
N MET A 218 -10.66 -23.71 -0.19
CA MET A 218 -9.21 -23.69 -0.45
C MET A 218 -8.69 -25.10 -0.78
N LEU A 219 -8.16 -25.28 -1.99
CA LEU A 219 -7.60 -26.57 -2.45
C LEU A 219 -8.61 -27.72 -2.23
N ASP A 220 -8.13 -28.89 -1.83
CA ASP A 220 -8.98 -30.07 -1.54
C ASP A 220 -9.54 -30.05 -0.10
N SER A 221 -9.61 -28.90 0.54
CA SER A 221 -10.11 -28.75 1.92
C SER A 221 -11.58 -28.37 1.96
N LYS A 222 -12.15 -28.33 3.18
CA LYS A 222 -13.47 -27.71 3.45
C LYS A 222 -13.35 -26.34 4.09
N ILE A 223 -12.18 -25.69 3.99
CA ILE A 223 -11.92 -24.38 4.58
C ILE A 223 -12.23 -23.32 3.52
N PRO A 224 -13.26 -22.48 3.72
CA PRO A 224 -13.61 -21.46 2.74
C PRO A 224 -12.58 -20.33 2.70
N LEU A 225 -12.30 -19.80 1.52
CA LEU A 225 -11.65 -18.50 1.33
C LEU A 225 -12.74 -17.41 1.35
N ALA A 226 -12.83 -16.67 2.46
CA ALA A 226 -13.93 -15.76 2.70
C ALA A 226 -13.54 -14.27 2.57
N VAL A 227 -12.23 -13.95 2.52
CA VAL A 227 -11.72 -12.59 2.39
C VAL A 227 -10.49 -12.61 1.47
N VAL A 228 -10.52 -11.78 0.43
CA VAL A 228 -9.34 -11.40 -0.35
C VAL A 228 -9.25 -9.88 -0.35
N ILE A 229 -8.07 -9.31 -0.06
CA ILE A 229 -7.93 -7.87 0.18
C ILE A 229 -6.51 -7.38 -0.14
N GLY A 230 -6.37 -6.12 -0.51
CA GLY A 230 -5.07 -5.47 -0.62
C GLY A 230 -4.33 -5.39 0.72
N ASP A 231 -3.03 -5.61 0.72
CA ASP A 231 -2.17 -5.63 1.90
C ASP A 231 -2.25 -4.34 2.72
N GLN A 232 -2.29 -3.17 2.07
CA GLN A 232 -2.37 -1.88 2.74
C GLN A 232 -3.74 -1.61 3.35
N GLN A 233 -4.82 -2.04 2.70
CA GLN A 233 -6.17 -1.99 3.26
C GLN A 233 -6.28 -2.88 4.50
N ALA A 234 -5.78 -4.10 4.41
CA ALA A 234 -5.73 -5.00 5.56
C ALA A 234 -4.88 -4.43 6.70
N ALA A 235 -3.76 -3.78 6.40
CA ALA A 235 -2.89 -3.14 7.40
C ALA A 235 -3.61 -1.99 8.14
N LEU A 236 -4.34 -1.12 7.43
CA LEU A 236 -5.16 -0.07 8.06
C LEU A 236 -6.21 -0.68 9.00
N ILE A 237 -6.94 -1.70 8.52
CA ILE A 237 -7.95 -2.39 9.34
C ILE A 237 -7.32 -3.04 10.57
N GLY A 238 -6.17 -3.66 10.43
CA GLY A 238 -5.43 -4.29 11.53
C GLY A 238 -4.95 -3.28 12.57
N GLN A 239 -4.47 -2.12 12.12
CA GLN A 239 -3.87 -1.10 12.97
C GLN A 239 -4.92 -0.18 13.62
N ALA A 240 -5.91 0.26 12.87
CA ALA A 240 -6.87 1.30 13.29
C ALA A 240 -8.34 0.84 13.24
N GLY A 241 -8.64 -0.33 12.66
CA GLY A 241 -10.00 -0.85 12.53
C GLY A 241 -10.78 -0.27 11.35
N LEU A 242 -12.09 -0.61 11.29
CA LEU A 242 -13.02 -0.15 10.24
C LEU A 242 -13.87 1.06 10.65
N LYS A 243 -13.60 1.65 11.80
CA LYS A 243 -14.37 2.83 12.26
C LYS A 243 -14.13 4.01 11.30
N LEU A 244 -15.20 4.72 10.93
CA LEU A 244 -15.11 5.97 10.18
C LEU A 244 -14.10 6.92 10.86
N GLY A 245 -13.23 7.52 10.08
CA GLY A 245 -12.18 8.40 10.58
C GLY A 245 -10.95 7.70 11.17
N SER A 246 -10.90 6.36 11.15
CA SER A 246 -9.67 5.63 11.51
C SER A 246 -8.52 6.06 10.60
N ILE A 247 -7.39 6.40 11.22
CA ILE A 247 -6.21 6.89 10.51
C ILE A 247 -4.95 6.18 11.01
N ALA A 248 -4.06 5.86 10.09
CA ALA A 248 -2.81 5.18 10.39
C ALA A 248 -1.67 5.66 9.49
N THR A 249 -0.45 5.63 10.02
CA THR A 249 0.78 5.82 9.24
C THR A 249 1.61 4.56 9.26
N ASN A 250 2.27 4.29 8.14
CA ASN A 250 3.23 3.21 8.03
C ASN A 250 4.56 3.76 7.51
N PHE A 251 5.63 3.51 8.25
CA PHE A 251 6.99 3.93 7.93
C PHE A 251 7.84 2.70 7.59
N GLY A 252 7.75 2.24 6.35
CA GLY A 252 8.59 1.19 5.75
C GLY A 252 9.72 1.79 4.92
N THR A 253 10.15 1.12 3.85
CA THR A 253 11.08 1.67 2.84
C THR A 253 10.51 2.96 2.25
N SER A 254 9.24 2.93 1.84
CA SER A 254 8.37 4.09 1.63
C SER A 254 7.38 4.21 2.78
N GLY A 255 6.72 5.37 2.91
CA GLY A 255 5.71 5.60 3.92
C GLY A 255 4.31 5.77 3.34
N SER A 256 3.30 5.77 4.21
CA SER A 256 1.92 6.12 3.84
C SER A 256 1.15 6.67 5.02
N VAL A 257 0.21 7.57 4.73
CA VAL A 257 -0.88 7.99 5.62
C VAL A 257 -2.17 7.47 5.03
N GLN A 258 -2.94 6.73 5.79
CA GLN A 258 -4.17 6.06 5.36
C GLN A 258 -5.34 6.48 6.24
N PHE A 259 -6.46 6.82 5.62
CA PHE A 259 -7.65 7.33 6.29
C PHE A 259 -8.90 6.61 5.81
N ASN A 260 -9.72 6.11 6.73
CA ASN A 260 -11.05 5.57 6.42
C ASN A 260 -12.04 6.71 6.22
N ALA A 261 -12.37 7.00 4.96
CA ALA A 261 -13.25 8.09 4.54
C ALA A 261 -14.75 7.74 4.63
N GLY A 262 -15.10 6.52 5.08
CA GLY A 262 -16.50 6.09 5.24
C GLY A 262 -17.09 5.44 4.00
N GLN A 263 -18.41 5.57 3.80
CA GLN A 263 -19.17 4.79 2.81
C GLN A 263 -19.36 5.51 1.47
N ASN A 264 -18.94 6.76 1.35
CA ASN A 264 -19.04 7.50 0.10
C ASN A 264 -17.66 7.61 -0.56
N PRO A 265 -17.54 7.32 -1.87
CA PRO A 265 -16.30 7.56 -2.59
C PRO A 265 -15.96 9.05 -2.58
N THR A 266 -14.76 9.36 -2.18
CA THR A 266 -14.30 10.75 -2.05
C THR A 266 -12.96 10.89 -2.75
N ILE A 267 -12.90 11.77 -3.75
CA ILE A 267 -11.65 12.11 -4.44
C ILE A 267 -11.04 13.32 -3.74
N VAL A 268 -9.79 13.18 -3.34
CA VAL A 268 -9.01 14.25 -2.70
C VAL A 268 -7.83 14.56 -3.60
N ASN A 269 -7.72 15.80 -4.03
CA ASN A 269 -6.61 16.21 -4.89
C ASN A 269 -5.25 15.92 -4.23
N GLY A 270 -4.33 15.35 -4.99
CA GLY A 270 -3.02 14.93 -4.49
C GLY A 270 -3.00 13.57 -3.77
N LEU A 271 -4.14 12.95 -3.47
CA LEU A 271 -4.23 11.68 -2.75
C LEU A 271 -4.89 10.58 -3.59
N ILE A 272 -4.73 9.34 -3.20
CA ILE A 272 -5.32 8.19 -3.87
C ILE A 272 -6.53 7.72 -3.08
N SER A 273 -7.67 7.57 -3.77
CA SER A 273 -8.89 6.99 -3.22
C SER A 273 -9.06 5.55 -3.68
N SER A 274 -9.54 4.67 -2.82
CA SER A 274 -9.79 3.26 -3.15
C SER A 274 -10.82 2.65 -2.21
N VAL A 275 -11.36 1.49 -2.58
CA VAL A 275 -12.18 0.70 -1.66
C VAL A 275 -11.29 0.16 -0.54
N LEU A 276 -11.69 0.39 0.70
CA LEU A 276 -11.06 -0.16 1.90
C LEU A 276 -11.56 -1.58 2.18
N TYR A 277 -12.87 -1.73 2.19
CA TYR A 277 -13.55 -2.98 2.48
C TYR A 277 -14.94 -2.97 1.85
N SER A 278 -15.40 -4.13 1.40
CA SER A 278 -16.76 -4.32 0.90
C SER A 278 -17.28 -5.72 1.21
N ASN A 279 -18.58 -5.80 1.37
CA ASN A 279 -19.36 -7.03 1.34
C ASN A 279 -20.68 -6.74 0.61
N GLU A 280 -21.62 -7.67 0.60
CA GLU A 280 -22.93 -7.52 -0.08
C GLU A 280 -23.73 -6.28 0.37
N ASN A 281 -23.52 -5.78 1.59
CA ASN A 281 -24.36 -4.75 2.21
C ASN A 281 -23.62 -3.42 2.45
N ILE A 282 -22.30 -3.43 2.56
CA ILE A 282 -21.51 -2.30 3.02
C ILE A 282 -20.26 -2.16 2.14
N LYS A 283 -19.92 -0.90 1.82
CA LYS A 283 -18.66 -0.53 1.20
C LYS A 283 -18.05 0.65 1.96
N TYR A 284 -16.78 0.53 2.34
CA TYR A 284 -15.97 1.59 2.91
C TYR A 284 -14.85 1.98 1.96
N PHE A 285 -14.52 3.27 1.96
CA PHE A 285 -13.47 3.84 1.13
C PHE A 285 -12.29 4.29 1.99
N MET A 286 -11.11 4.24 1.41
CA MET A 286 -9.86 4.70 1.99
C MET A 286 -9.28 5.80 1.09
N VAL A 287 -8.81 6.87 1.72
CA VAL A 287 -7.95 7.87 1.07
C VAL A 287 -6.54 7.70 1.63
N GLU A 288 -5.55 7.63 0.76
CA GLU A 288 -4.16 7.46 1.16
C GLU A 288 -3.23 8.44 0.45
N GLY A 289 -2.25 8.96 1.19
CA GLY A 289 -1.07 9.61 0.66
C GLY A 289 0.15 8.72 0.85
N THR A 290 0.97 8.56 -0.21
CA THR A 290 2.21 7.80 -0.15
C THR A 290 3.42 8.72 -0.05
N ILE A 291 4.47 8.27 0.63
CA ILE A 291 5.74 8.98 0.82
C ILE A 291 6.84 8.10 0.25
N ASN A 292 7.53 8.56 -0.80
CA ASN A 292 8.55 7.76 -1.50
C ASN A 292 9.81 7.55 -0.65
N ALA A 293 10.21 8.56 0.10
CA ALA A 293 11.42 8.57 0.90
C ALA A 293 11.09 8.47 2.41
N CYS A 294 11.20 7.25 2.96
CA CYS A 294 11.05 7.00 4.39
C CYS A 294 12.31 6.26 4.91
N ASN A 295 12.31 4.95 5.14
CA ASN A 295 13.57 4.27 5.46
C ASN A 295 14.62 4.36 4.34
N SER A 296 14.18 4.45 3.07
CA SER A 296 15.09 4.71 1.95
C SER A 296 15.82 6.05 2.07
N LEU A 297 15.22 7.05 2.71
CA LEU A 297 15.87 8.32 3.01
C LEU A 297 17.05 8.13 3.98
N PHE A 298 16.87 7.30 4.99
CA PHE A 298 17.93 7.04 5.95
C PHE A 298 19.15 6.41 5.28
N TYR A 299 18.95 5.38 4.44
CA TYR A 299 20.06 4.77 3.67
C TYR A 299 20.70 5.74 2.69
N HIS A 300 19.88 6.59 2.04
CA HIS A 300 20.39 7.62 1.14
C HIS A 300 21.29 8.63 1.86
N LEU A 301 20.89 9.10 3.03
CA LEU A 301 21.71 10.01 3.84
C LEU A 301 22.97 9.35 4.41
N GLU A 302 22.93 8.05 4.74
CA GLU A 302 24.14 7.29 5.10
C GLU A 302 25.19 7.33 3.98
N GLU A 303 24.76 7.15 2.72
CA GLU A 303 25.62 7.23 1.55
C GLU A 303 26.11 8.66 1.30
N GLU A 304 25.23 9.65 1.33
CA GLU A 304 25.54 11.06 1.10
C GLU A 304 26.53 11.65 2.13
N LEU A 305 26.38 11.25 3.39
CA LEU A 305 27.26 11.71 4.48
C LEU A 305 28.50 10.83 4.66
N GLY A 306 28.56 9.66 3.99
CA GLY A 306 29.64 8.71 4.16
C GLY A 306 29.72 8.09 5.55
N ILE A 307 28.59 8.03 6.28
CA ILE A 307 28.53 7.49 7.64
C ILE A 307 28.02 6.04 7.57
N PRO A 308 28.83 5.04 8.03
CA PRO A 308 28.39 3.65 8.07
C PRO A 308 27.12 3.45 8.92
N HIS A 309 26.26 2.53 8.49
CA HIS A 309 24.98 2.24 9.15
C HIS A 309 25.08 1.98 10.65
N ASP A 310 26.09 1.23 11.08
CA ASP A 310 26.37 0.90 12.49
C ASP A 310 26.85 2.09 13.32
N LYS A 311 27.24 3.21 12.68
CA LYS A 311 27.73 4.45 13.32
C LYS A 311 26.75 5.61 13.20
N MET A 312 25.67 5.42 12.45
CA MET A 312 24.75 6.52 12.16
C MET A 312 23.95 7.00 13.38
N GLU A 313 23.59 6.10 14.31
CA GLU A 313 22.90 6.42 15.57
C GLU A 313 21.75 7.43 15.39
N TRP A 314 20.88 7.17 14.44
CA TRP A 314 19.80 8.04 13.95
C TRP A 314 19.04 8.80 15.03
N ASP A 315 18.52 8.05 16.03
CA ASP A 315 17.68 8.62 17.08
C ASP A 315 18.46 9.55 18.00
N TYR A 316 19.72 9.22 18.27
CA TYR A 316 20.61 10.04 19.09
C TYR A 316 20.95 11.34 18.37
N ARG A 317 21.43 11.29 17.12
CA ARG A 317 21.80 12.48 16.33
C ARG A 317 20.61 13.41 16.14
N ALA A 318 19.45 12.87 15.75
CA ALA A 318 18.24 13.66 15.57
C ALA A 318 17.68 14.24 16.87
N SER A 319 17.90 13.61 18.02
CA SER A 319 17.40 14.11 19.31
C SER A 319 18.26 15.20 19.93
N LYS A 320 19.59 15.13 19.73
CA LYS A 320 20.51 16.10 20.33
C LYS A 320 20.63 17.41 19.56
N THR A 321 20.17 17.44 18.30
CA THR A 321 20.36 18.56 17.39
C THR A 321 19.01 19.16 17.01
N GLU A 322 18.89 20.49 17.14
CA GLU A 322 17.82 21.27 16.53
C GLU A 322 18.38 21.99 15.30
N THR A 323 17.57 22.12 14.26
CA THR A 323 17.95 22.87 13.07
C THR A 323 16.80 23.73 12.56
N ASP A 324 17.10 24.89 12.01
CA ASP A 324 16.15 25.70 11.25
C ASP A 324 16.24 25.41 9.73
N GLY A 325 17.15 24.50 9.35
CA GLY A 325 17.32 24.05 7.99
C GLY A 325 16.17 23.16 7.48
N ILE A 326 16.00 23.16 6.17
CA ILE A 326 15.00 22.34 5.46
C ILE A 326 15.74 21.43 4.46
N PHE A 327 15.39 20.17 4.49
CA PHE A 327 15.81 19.17 3.49
C PHE A 327 14.60 18.66 2.71
N ILE A 328 14.63 18.73 1.37
CA ILE A 328 13.60 18.16 0.49
C ILE A 328 14.21 16.96 -0.23
N PRO A 329 13.74 15.73 0.04
CA PRO A 329 14.27 14.52 -0.58
C PRO A 329 13.80 14.39 -2.03
N GLY A 330 14.68 14.66 -2.99
CA GLY A 330 14.40 14.61 -4.43
C GLY A 330 14.77 13.28 -5.08
N PHE A 331 15.70 12.52 -4.53
CA PHE A 331 16.32 11.34 -5.14
C PHE A 331 15.34 10.27 -5.64
N ASN A 332 14.20 10.10 -4.99
CA ASN A 332 13.10 9.21 -5.40
C ASN A 332 11.85 9.97 -5.88
N GLY A 333 11.93 11.29 -6.02
CA GLY A 333 10.81 12.16 -6.24
C GLY A 333 9.87 12.26 -5.03
N LEU A 334 8.90 13.16 -5.13
CA LEU A 334 7.85 13.31 -4.13
C LEU A 334 6.57 12.63 -4.63
N ALA A 335 6.01 11.73 -3.83
CA ALA A 335 4.70 11.16 -4.10
C ALA A 335 3.60 12.12 -3.65
N ALA A 336 2.63 11.67 -2.88
CA ALA A 336 1.53 12.51 -2.40
C ALA A 336 2.03 13.69 -1.51
N PRO A 337 1.41 14.86 -1.64
CA PRO A 337 0.39 15.22 -2.61
C PRO A 337 0.93 15.76 -3.94
N TYR A 338 2.25 15.77 -4.14
CA TYR A 338 2.96 16.52 -5.18
C TYR A 338 3.10 15.79 -6.52
N TRP A 339 3.26 14.47 -6.49
CA TRP A 339 3.43 13.59 -7.66
C TRP A 339 4.56 14.00 -8.61
N MET A 340 5.69 14.43 -8.04
CA MET A 340 6.87 14.89 -8.78
C MET A 340 7.84 13.74 -9.05
N PRO A 341 8.38 13.63 -10.28
CA PRO A 341 9.46 12.68 -10.56
C PRO A 341 10.73 13.04 -9.78
N GLY A 342 11.72 12.15 -9.79
CA GLY A 342 13.01 12.37 -9.12
C GLY A 342 13.73 13.62 -9.61
N PHE A 343 14.33 14.35 -8.67
CA PHE A 343 15.14 15.54 -8.87
C PHE A 343 16.31 15.55 -7.87
N ASN A 344 17.18 16.54 -7.93
CA ASN A 344 18.27 16.67 -6.96
C ASN A 344 17.71 17.09 -5.59
N ASP A 345 18.26 16.52 -4.52
CA ASP A 345 17.92 16.93 -3.16
C ASP A 345 18.15 18.43 -2.95
N VAL A 346 17.24 19.07 -2.21
CA VAL A 346 17.32 20.50 -1.92
C VAL A 346 17.67 20.71 -0.45
N TYR A 347 18.68 21.52 -0.21
CA TYR A 347 19.17 21.90 1.11
C TYR A 347 19.01 23.41 1.28
N ILE A 348 18.26 23.84 2.29
CA ILE A 348 18.00 25.26 2.57
C ILE A 348 18.47 25.53 4.00
N ASP A 349 19.36 26.50 4.15
CA ASP A 349 20.01 26.86 5.42
C ASP A 349 20.66 25.65 6.11
N LEU A 350 21.20 24.72 5.29
CA LEU A 350 21.96 23.56 5.71
C LEU A 350 23.32 23.59 4.98
N ASP A 351 24.40 23.47 5.74
CA ASP A 351 25.73 23.32 5.16
C ASP A 351 26.18 21.85 5.28
N LYS A 352 26.28 21.17 4.15
CA LYS A 352 26.75 19.77 4.06
C LYS A 352 28.17 19.57 4.68
N ARG A 353 28.92 20.66 4.89
CA ARG A 353 30.31 20.62 5.36
C ARG A 353 30.46 20.88 6.87
N SER A 354 29.44 21.44 7.53
CA SER A 354 29.56 21.94 8.88
C SER A 354 28.89 21.13 9.97
N ASP A 355 27.71 20.55 9.70
CA ASP A 355 27.00 19.75 10.71
C ASP A 355 26.17 18.61 10.10
N GLU A 356 26.71 17.40 10.16
CA GLU A 356 26.02 16.19 9.71
C GLU A 356 24.74 15.91 10.51
N ASP A 357 24.72 16.27 11.78
CA ASP A 357 23.58 15.99 12.66
C ASP A 357 22.39 16.90 12.31
N GLU A 358 22.62 18.14 11.83
CA GLU A 358 21.56 19.00 11.31
C GLU A 358 20.94 18.42 10.04
N ILE A 359 21.74 17.83 9.15
CA ILE A 359 21.23 17.16 7.94
C ILE A 359 20.41 15.93 8.31
N VAL A 360 20.90 15.12 9.26
CA VAL A 360 20.17 13.96 9.79
C VAL A 360 18.84 14.39 10.38
N ARG A 361 18.82 15.46 11.16
CA ARG A 361 17.61 16.01 11.75
C ARG A 361 16.64 16.54 10.70
N ALA A 362 17.09 17.37 9.78
CA ALA A 362 16.27 17.94 8.70
C ALA A 362 15.73 16.84 7.76
N GLY A 363 16.52 15.82 7.45
CA GLY A 363 16.09 14.67 6.69
C GLY A 363 14.97 13.89 7.40
N MET A 364 15.08 13.64 8.68
CA MET A 364 14.02 13.00 9.46
C MET A 364 12.76 13.86 9.52
N GLU A 365 12.89 15.16 9.70
CA GLU A 365 11.78 16.11 9.72
C GLU A 365 11.07 16.22 8.38
N SER A 366 11.76 16.02 7.25
CA SER A 366 11.14 16.02 5.92
C SER A 366 10.04 14.98 5.78
N ILE A 367 10.20 13.81 6.40
CA ILE A 367 9.16 12.78 6.47
C ILE A 367 7.96 13.31 7.26
N GLY A 368 8.19 13.99 8.38
CA GLY A 368 7.14 14.60 9.18
C GLY A 368 6.37 15.70 8.44
N PHE A 369 7.05 16.53 7.66
CA PHE A 369 6.41 17.54 6.83
C PHE A 369 5.52 16.90 5.77
N LEU A 370 5.99 15.86 5.06
CA LEU A 370 5.18 15.14 4.08
C LEU A 370 3.95 14.48 4.71
N VAL A 371 4.06 13.95 5.93
CA VAL A 371 2.89 13.47 6.69
C VAL A 371 1.91 14.62 6.97
N SER A 372 2.43 15.79 7.40
CA SER A 372 1.59 16.97 7.64
C SER A 372 0.86 17.44 6.39
N ASP A 373 1.55 17.50 5.25
CA ASP A 373 0.98 17.91 3.97
C ASP A 373 -0.16 16.98 3.52
N ILE A 374 0.02 15.66 3.69
CA ILE A 374 -1.03 14.68 3.42
C ILE A 374 -2.22 14.86 4.37
N LEU A 375 -1.97 15.09 5.66
CA LEU A 375 -3.04 15.32 6.64
C LEU A 375 -3.84 16.60 6.33
N GLU A 376 -3.19 17.66 5.86
CA GLU A 376 -3.86 18.88 5.41
C GLU A 376 -4.78 18.63 4.20
N CYS A 377 -4.35 17.81 3.25
CA CYS A 377 -5.23 17.39 2.14
C CYS A 377 -6.45 16.59 2.63
N LEU A 378 -6.33 15.86 3.73
CA LEU A 378 -7.42 15.08 4.32
C LEU A 378 -8.38 15.93 5.18
N GLU A 379 -7.95 17.08 5.71
CA GLU A 379 -8.78 17.91 6.60
C GLU A 379 -10.20 18.21 6.08
N PRO A 380 -10.41 18.54 4.78
CA PRO A 380 -11.75 18.85 4.26
C PRO A 380 -12.74 17.68 4.33
N ILE A 381 -12.26 16.45 4.41
CA ILE A 381 -13.10 15.25 4.46
C ILE A 381 -13.20 14.64 5.87
N MET A 382 -12.46 15.18 6.82
CA MET A 382 -12.50 14.74 8.21
C MET A 382 -13.67 15.40 8.94
N SER A 383 -14.51 14.61 9.62
CA SER A 383 -15.59 15.14 10.47
C SER A 383 -15.06 15.94 11.67
N SER A 384 -13.86 15.60 12.13
CA SER A 384 -13.11 16.26 13.19
C SER A 384 -11.64 15.87 13.11
N LYS A 385 -10.76 16.71 13.65
CA LYS A 385 -9.34 16.38 13.78
C LYS A 385 -9.17 15.10 14.60
N PRO A 386 -8.41 14.11 14.11
CA PRO A 386 -8.15 12.89 14.87
C PRO A 386 -7.45 13.21 16.20
N SER A 387 -7.86 12.55 17.27
CA SER A 387 -7.16 12.66 18.56
C SER A 387 -5.87 11.84 18.61
N LEU A 388 -5.78 10.81 17.77
CA LEU A 388 -4.67 9.89 17.74
C LEU A 388 -4.37 9.43 16.30
N LEU A 389 -3.12 9.56 15.90
CA LEU A 389 -2.53 8.98 14.69
C LEU A 389 -1.75 7.73 15.08
N THR A 390 -2.13 6.57 14.59
CA THR A 390 -1.37 5.35 14.88
C THR A 390 -0.21 5.22 13.88
N ALA A 391 1.00 5.01 14.40
CA ALA A 391 2.21 4.89 13.63
C ALA A 391 2.86 3.52 13.82
N ALA A 392 3.36 2.94 12.73
CA ALA A 392 4.06 1.68 12.78
C ALA A 392 5.03 1.50 11.60
N GLY A 393 5.88 0.49 11.66
CA GLY A 393 6.92 0.19 10.67
C GLY A 393 8.33 0.45 11.18
N GLY A 394 9.33 -0.06 10.47
CA GLY A 394 10.74 0.02 10.91
C GLY A 394 11.33 1.43 10.92
N GLY A 395 10.68 2.39 10.24
CA GLY A 395 11.05 3.80 10.25
C GLY A 395 10.36 4.64 11.33
N SER A 396 9.53 4.03 12.18
CA SER A 396 8.84 4.72 13.29
C SER A 396 9.82 5.05 14.42
N ARG A 397 10.67 6.04 14.20
CA ARG A 397 11.70 6.49 15.15
C ARG A 397 11.11 7.51 16.11
N SER A 398 11.48 7.43 17.41
CA SER A 398 10.93 8.32 18.45
C SER A 398 11.04 9.82 18.13
N PRO A 399 12.17 10.35 17.64
CA PRO A 399 12.26 11.78 17.29
C PRO A 399 11.34 12.16 16.12
N LEU A 400 11.13 11.28 15.13
CA LEU A 400 10.19 11.50 14.03
C LEU A 400 8.74 11.54 14.54
N LEU A 401 8.36 10.59 15.40
CA LEU A 401 7.00 10.51 15.92
C LEU A 401 6.65 11.70 16.81
N GLN A 402 7.62 12.16 17.63
CA GLN A 402 7.45 13.39 18.42
C GLN A 402 7.32 14.61 17.51
N PHE A 403 8.18 14.73 16.49
CA PHE A 403 8.11 15.84 15.53
C PHE A 403 6.77 15.88 14.79
N ILE A 404 6.25 14.72 14.36
CA ILE A 404 4.91 14.64 13.74
C ILE A 404 3.82 15.10 14.72
N ALA A 405 3.89 14.68 15.99
CA ALA A 405 2.94 15.11 16.99
C ALA A 405 2.96 16.64 17.17
N ASP A 406 4.15 17.21 17.31
CA ASP A 406 4.37 18.65 17.51
C ASP A 406 3.90 19.47 16.29
N LEU A 407 4.23 18.99 15.08
CA LEU A 407 3.91 19.65 13.82
C LEU A 407 2.40 19.64 13.51
N THR A 408 1.73 18.52 13.79
CA THR A 408 0.32 18.32 13.43
C THR A 408 -0.64 18.67 14.57
N GLY A 409 -0.15 18.73 15.81
CA GLY A 409 -0.98 18.87 17.01
C GLY A 409 -1.90 17.66 17.23
N ILE A 410 -1.53 16.47 16.72
CA ILE A 410 -2.23 15.20 16.91
C ILE A 410 -1.30 14.27 17.68
N SER A 411 -1.80 13.66 18.75
CA SER A 411 -1.00 12.63 19.45
C SER A 411 -0.66 11.48 18.51
N VAL A 412 0.58 10.98 18.57
CA VAL A 412 1.03 9.85 17.76
C VAL A 412 1.23 8.63 18.64
N GLY A 413 0.50 7.55 18.37
CA GLY A 413 0.63 6.27 19.06
C GLY A 413 1.53 5.32 18.28
N HIS A 414 2.67 4.95 18.84
CA HIS A 414 3.58 3.98 18.24
C HIS A 414 3.11 2.56 18.53
N SER A 415 3.01 1.76 17.48
CA SER A 415 2.68 0.33 17.58
C SER A 415 3.83 -0.53 17.06
N THR A 416 4.27 -1.45 17.89
CA THR A 416 5.28 -2.47 17.54
C THR A 416 4.66 -3.71 16.88
N MET A 417 3.34 -3.71 16.66
CA MET A 417 2.63 -4.81 15.99
C MET A 417 3.22 -5.06 14.58
N LYS A 418 3.84 -6.23 14.39
CA LYS A 418 4.56 -6.57 13.16
C LYS A 418 3.67 -7.05 12.02
N ASP A 419 2.58 -7.77 12.33
CA ASP A 419 1.77 -8.50 11.35
C ASP A 419 0.36 -7.92 11.21
N ARG A 420 0.29 -6.58 11.08
CA ARG A 420 -0.98 -5.80 10.99
C ARG A 420 -1.88 -6.26 9.86
N THR A 421 -1.31 -6.56 8.71
CA THR A 421 -2.03 -7.09 7.54
C THR A 421 -2.79 -8.35 7.90
N ALA A 422 -2.12 -9.31 8.54
CA ALA A 422 -2.75 -10.56 8.97
C ALA A 422 -3.83 -10.31 10.04
N TYR A 423 -3.58 -9.38 10.94
CA TYR A 423 -4.55 -9.00 11.97
C TYR A 423 -5.80 -8.35 11.39
N GLY A 424 -5.64 -7.55 10.33
CA GLY A 424 -6.76 -6.93 9.61
C GLY A 424 -7.67 -7.98 8.98
N ILE A 425 -7.12 -8.98 8.32
CA ILE A 425 -7.91 -10.09 7.78
C ILE A 425 -8.57 -10.89 8.91
N PHE A 426 -7.85 -11.19 9.98
CA PHE A 426 -8.43 -11.89 11.13
C PHE A 426 -9.67 -11.15 11.66
N ARG A 427 -9.64 -9.83 11.79
CA ARG A 427 -10.79 -9.01 12.21
C ARG A 427 -11.97 -9.11 11.23
N LEU A 428 -11.70 -9.19 9.92
CA LEU A 428 -12.75 -9.36 8.91
C LEU A 428 -13.35 -10.76 8.93
N LEU A 429 -12.57 -11.80 9.24
CA LEU A 429 -13.02 -13.18 9.37
C LEU A 429 -13.77 -13.43 10.69
N ASN A 430 -13.40 -12.72 11.74
CA ASN A 430 -14.00 -12.82 13.08
C ASN A 430 -14.55 -11.47 13.55
N PRO A 431 -15.68 -11.00 13.01
CA PRO A 431 -16.25 -9.69 13.35
C PRO A 431 -16.73 -9.55 14.79
N THR A 432 -16.91 -10.66 15.50
CA THR A 432 -17.28 -10.65 16.92
C THR A 432 -16.10 -10.39 17.84
N TYR A 433 -14.87 -10.49 17.31
CA TYR A 433 -13.66 -10.19 18.06
C TYR A 433 -13.57 -8.69 18.34
N GLN A 434 -13.69 -8.34 19.60
CA GLN A 434 -13.49 -6.97 20.07
C GLN A 434 -12.01 -6.78 20.43
N SER A 435 -11.25 -6.18 19.52
CA SER A 435 -9.89 -5.78 19.88
C SER A 435 -9.93 -4.50 20.72
N ASP A 436 -9.26 -4.52 21.82
CA ASP A 436 -8.83 -3.28 22.47
C ASP A 436 -7.67 -2.68 21.66
N SER A 437 -7.98 -1.73 20.78
CA SER A 437 -6.96 -1.08 19.94
C SER A 437 -5.89 -0.34 20.78
N SER A 438 -6.20 -0.02 22.03
CA SER A 438 -5.23 0.60 22.96
C SER A 438 -4.11 -0.37 23.36
N LYS A 439 -4.37 -1.67 23.36
CA LYS A 439 -3.37 -2.69 23.69
C LYS A 439 -2.27 -2.88 22.63
N SER A 440 -2.45 -2.32 21.45
CA SER A 440 -1.45 -2.38 20.38
C SER A 440 -0.54 -1.15 20.34
N ILE A 441 -0.76 -0.18 21.23
CA ILE A 441 0.02 1.07 21.30
C ILE A 441 0.98 0.95 22.48
N ASP A 442 2.28 0.95 22.19
CA ASP A 442 3.32 0.78 23.19
C ASP A 442 3.77 2.12 23.80
N GLN A 443 3.68 3.20 23.00
CA GLN A 443 4.08 4.54 23.42
C GLN A 443 3.20 5.60 22.74
N ILE A 444 2.89 6.68 23.45
CA ILE A 444 2.18 7.84 22.92
C ILE A 444 3.08 9.07 23.00
N PHE A 445 3.23 9.76 21.87
CA PHE A 445 3.89 11.04 21.73
C PHE A 445 2.81 12.14 21.73
N SER A 446 2.77 12.95 22.78
CA SER A 446 1.84 14.06 22.88
C SER A 446 2.43 15.32 22.25
N PRO A 447 1.64 16.16 21.58
CA PRO A 447 2.13 17.35 20.91
C PRO A 447 2.64 18.42 21.91
N ILE A 448 3.82 18.97 21.60
CA ILE A 448 4.42 20.12 22.27
C ILE A 448 4.35 21.29 21.29
N LEU A 449 3.31 22.11 21.42
CA LEU A 449 3.09 23.22 20.49
C LEU A 449 4.11 24.34 20.76
N SER A 450 4.76 24.83 19.69
CA SER A 450 5.68 25.95 19.75
C SER A 450 5.54 26.86 18.53
N GLN A 451 5.85 28.15 18.70
CA GLN A 451 5.87 29.09 17.58
C GLN A 451 6.94 28.69 16.55
N LYS A 452 8.08 28.22 17.00
CA LYS A 452 9.20 27.75 16.15
C LYS A 452 8.76 26.68 15.15
N ILE A 453 7.92 25.71 15.56
CA ILE A 453 7.40 24.67 14.67
C ILE A 453 6.50 25.24 13.58
N ASN A 454 5.66 26.21 13.92
CA ASN A 454 4.79 26.87 12.94
C ASN A 454 5.60 27.69 11.91
N GLU A 455 6.63 28.40 12.36
CA GLU A 455 7.56 29.12 11.48
C GLU A 455 8.30 28.16 10.55
N LYS A 456 8.76 27.03 11.07
CA LYS A 456 9.43 25.99 10.27
C LYS A 456 8.49 25.33 9.27
N LYS A 457 7.22 25.12 9.63
CA LYS A 457 6.19 24.61 8.70
C LYS A 457 5.96 25.59 7.54
N LEU A 458 5.91 26.89 7.82
CA LEU A 458 5.80 27.93 6.78
C LEU A 458 7.03 27.93 5.87
N LYS A 459 8.22 27.79 6.44
CA LYS A 459 9.48 27.70 5.68
C LYS A 459 9.48 26.48 4.76
N TRP A 460 9.01 25.31 5.23
CA TRP A 460 8.84 24.11 4.38
C TRP A 460 7.92 24.38 3.20
N ARG A 461 6.74 24.97 3.41
CA ARG A 461 5.81 25.30 2.34
C ARG A 461 6.41 26.24 1.30
N ASN A 462 7.09 27.29 1.73
CA ASN A 462 7.78 28.20 0.84
C ASN A 462 8.88 27.46 0.05
N ALA A 463 9.65 26.62 0.73
CA ALA A 463 10.69 25.81 0.10
C ALA A 463 10.14 24.89 -1.00
N ILE A 464 9.00 24.25 -0.77
CA ILE A 464 8.31 23.45 -1.78
C ILE A 464 7.86 24.32 -2.96
N GLN A 465 7.21 25.46 -2.71
CA GLN A 465 6.74 26.35 -3.78
C GLN A 465 7.86 26.92 -4.63
N ASP A 466 8.99 27.26 -4.02
CA ASP A 466 10.12 27.92 -4.71
C ASP A 466 10.98 26.93 -5.52
N ASN A 467 11.10 25.70 -5.04
CA ASN A 467 12.02 24.70 -5.62
C ASN A 467 11.32 23.60 -6.41
N ILE A 468 10.01 23.41 -6.22
CA ILE A 468 9.22 22.41 -6.92
C ILE A 468 8.21 23.14 -7.79
N LYS A 469 8.46 23.14 -9.10
CA LYS A 469 7.50 23.66 -10.08
C LYS A 469 6.36 22.66 -10.19
N LEU A 470 5.31 22.91 -9.42
CA LEU A 470 4.04 22.18 -9.45
C LEU A 470 3.25 22.49 -10.72
#